data_840fc9ed90898cb78fe901da675a9eef
#
_entry.id   840fc9ed90898cb78fe901da675a9eef
#
_cell.length_a   1.000
_cell.length_b   1.000
_cell.length_c   1.000
_cell.angle_alpha   90.00
_cell.angle_beta   90.00
_cell.angle_gamma   90.00
#
_symmetry.space_group_name_H-M   'P 1'
#
loop_
_entity.id
_entity.type
_entity.pdbx_description
1 polymer ?
#
loop_
_entity_poly.entity_id
_entity_poly.type
_entity_poly.pdbx_seq_one_letter_code
_entity_poly.pdbx_strand_id
1 'polypeptide(L)'
;MRPDLQELEITLGELKRLTGFEFRVKSKGAFVASRLDDEHSLPFLFVLFPVSGLALIVGNSTLSIGRRDNNWFIIISSIIFIVASISIGIYLLQPIKKDSHLIDGVNQHNKIIRNLDVLDQLEYVGNPIKLSEREKVLEALKINRQNLVRALETGRILRENPKFKPEQFNIDLSGLRALQATENATEYGRFLDEILQIGVNVQSEMIKLESNRQK
;
A
#
# COMPACT_ATOMS: atom_id res chain seq x y z
N MET A 1 6.47 -11.07 23.13
CA MET A 1 6.34 -9.62 22.82
C MET A 1 5.83 -8.90 24.07
N ARG A 2 6.48 -7.82 24.49
CA ARG A 2 6.09 -7.03 25.67
C ARG A 2 4.75 -6.33 25.41
N PRO A 3 3.91 -6.08 26.44
CA PRO A 3 2.59 -5.45 26.26
C PRO A 3 2.63 -4.07 25.61
N ASP A 4 3.66 -3.25 25.95
CA ASP A 4 3.90 -1.92 25.40
C ASP A 4 4.13 -1.93 23.88
N LEU A 5 4.76 -2.97 23.35
CA LEU A 5 4.97 -3.17 21.92
C LEU A 5 3.72 -3.72 21.22
N GLN A 6 2.92 -4.54 21.90
CA GLN A 6 1.68 -5.07 21.32
C GLN A 6 0.67 -3.97 21.03
N GLU A 7 0.57 -2.95 21.88
CA GLU A 7 -0.32 -1.81 21.69
C GLU A 7 0.09 -0.92 20.49
N LEU A 8 1.37 -0.96 20.12
CA LEU A 8 1.90 -0.17 19.01
C LEU A 8 1.73 -0.88 17.66
N GLU A 9 1.58 -2.21 17.64
CA GLU A 9 1.41 -2.97 16.40
C GLU A 9 0.07 -2.66 15.74
N ILE A 10 0.08 -2.37 14.44
CA ILE A 10 -1.14 -2.24 13.64
C ILE A 10 -1.53 -3.64 13.18
N THR A 11 -2.62 -4.17 13.73
CA THR A 11 -3.10 -5.51 13.43
C THR A 11 -3.84 -5.60 12.10
N LEU A 12 -3.99 -6.82 11.58
CA LEU A 12 -4.75 -7.08 10.35
C LEU A 12 -6.21 -6.59 10.46
N GLY A 13 -6.85 -6.82 11.62
CA GLY A 13 -8.22 -6.37 11.88
C GLY A 13 -8.35 -4.85 11.91
N GLU A 14 -7.39 -4.17 12.53
CA GLU A 14 -7.32 -2.71 12.56
C GLU A 14 -7.09 -2.16 11.15
N LEU A 15 -6.14 -2.73 10.40
CA LEU A 15 -5.85 -2.33 9.03
C LEU A 15 -7.09 -2.48 8.12
N LYS A 16 -7.83 -3.59 8.23
CA LYS A 16 -9.10 -3.79 7.51
C LYS A 16 -10.12 -2.72 7.88
N ARG A 17 -10.26 -2.39 9.16
CA ARG A 17 -11.19 -1.35 9.62
C ARG A 17 -10.81 0.04 9.09
N LEU A 18 -9.52 0.38 9.12
CA LEU A 18 -9.02 1.70 8.70
C LEU A 18 -9.11 1.90 7.19
N THR A 19 -8.86 0.85 6.41
CA THR A 19 -8.82 0.96 4.95
C THR A 19 -10.10 0.52 4.25
N GLY A 20 -10.90 -0.34 4.88
CA GLY A 20 -12.05 -1.00 4.26
C GLY A 20 -11.69 -2.12 3.29
N PHE A 21 -10.40 -2.48 3.15
CA PHE A 21 -9.93 -3.56 2.28
C PHE A 21 -9.67 -4.85 3.04
N GLU A 22 -9.73 -5.98 2.33
CA GLU A 22 -9.27 -7.26 2.85
C GLU A 22 -7.78 -7.44 2.57
N PHE A 23 -7.06 -7.95 3.57
CA PHE A 23 -5.63 -8.20 3.50
C PHE A 23 -5.32 -9.65 3.86
N ARG A 24 -4.22 -10.17 3.29
CA ARG A 24 -3.60 -11.43 3.70
C ARG A 24 -2.24 -11.17 4.32
N VAL A 25 -1.87 -12.03 5.26
CA VAL A 25 -0.51 -12.03 5.83
C VAL A 25 0.35 -12.94 4.96
N LYS A 26 1.36 -12.37 4.33
CA LYS A 26 2.39 -13.12 3.59
C LYS A 26 3.39 -13.74 4.57
N SER A 27 4.11 -14.79 4.14
CA SER A 27 5.20 -15.38 4.93
C SER A 27 6.20 -14.29 5.33
N LYS A 28 6.38 -14.00 6.59
CA LYS A 28 7.14 -12.91 7.24
C LYS A 28 6.26 -11.80 7.84
N GLY A 29 4.94 -11.98 7.96
CA GLY A 29 4.06 -11.04 8.65
C GLY A 29 3.80 -9.73 7.91
N ALA A 30 4.12 -9.64 6.60
CA ALA A 30 3.78 -8.48 5.79
C ALA A 30 2.32 -8.56 5.30
N PHE A 31 1.62 -7.42 5.35
CA PHE A 31 0.26 -7.31 4.83
C PHE A 31 0.29 -7.06 3.32
N VAL A 32 -0.54 -7.79 2.60
CA VAL A 32 -0.75 -7.62 1.17
C VAL A 32 -2.25 -7.55 0.92
N ALA A 33 -2.69 -6.60 0.10
CA ALA A 33 -4.10 -6.49 -0.25
C ALA A 33 -4.54 -7.77 -0.98
N SER A 34 -5.56 -8.46 -0.48
CA SER A 34 -5.98 -9.77 -0.98
C SER A 34 -6.44 -9.73 -2.44
N ARG A 35 -6.88 -8.57 -2.90
CA ARG A 35 -7.32 -8.35 -4.29
C ARG A 35 -6.18 -8.39 -5.31
N LEU A 36 -4.92 -8.26 -4.87
CA LEU A 36 -3.72 -8.39 -5.73
C LEU A 36 -3.17 -9.81 -5.77
N ASP A 37 -3.52 -10.64 -4.76
CA ASP A 37 -3.02 -12.02 -4.62
C ASP A 37 -3.95 -13.07 -5.23
N ASP A 38 -5.10 -12.69 -5.79
CA ASP A 38 -5.86 -13.60 -6.66
C ASP A 38 -5.13 -13.73 -8.00
N GLU A 39 -3.95 -14.36 -7.90
CA GLU A 39 -3.07 -14.73 -9.01
C GLU A 39 -3.81 -15.59 -10.06
N HIS A 40 -4.97 -16.15 -9.69
CA HIS A 40 -5.84 -16.95 -10.54
C HIS A 40 -7.01 -16.16 -11.16
N SER A 41 -7.44 -15.03 -10.58
CA SER A 41 -8.57 -14.25 -11.12
C SER A 41 -8.12 -13.18 -12.12
N LEU A 42 -6.94 -12.56 -11.90
CA LEU A 42 -6.37 -11.59 -12.82
C LEU A 42 -5.94 -12.19 -14.16
N PRO A 43 -5.14 -13.29 -14.22
CA PRO A 43 -4.83 -13.93 -15.52
C PRO A 43 -6.06 -14.50 -16.20
N PHE A 44 -7.08 -14.97 -15.46
CA PHE A 44 -8.31 -15.49 -16.04
C PHE A 44 -9.14 -14.39 -16.72
N LEU A 45 -9.24 -13.20 -16.12
CA LEU A 45 -9.88 -12.03 -16.74
C LEU A 45 -9.08 -11.51 -17.94
N PHE A 46 -7.74 -11.42 -17.83
CA PHE A 46 -6.88 -10.99 -18.93
C PHE A 46 -6.78 -12.00 -20.08
N VAL A 47 -7.00 -13.29 -19.82
CA VAL A 47 -7.00 -14.35 -20.85
C VAL A 47 -8.39 -14.54 -21.46
N LEU A 48 -9.47 -14.50 -20.68
CA LEU A 48 -10.82 -14.69 -21.19
C LEU A 48 -11.26 -13.55 -22.14
N PHE A 49 -10.90 -12.29 -21.86
CA PHE A 49 -11.28 -11.18 -22.72
C PHE A 49 -10.61 -11.21 -24.11
N PRO A 50 -9.29 -11.39 -24.25
CA PRO A 50 -8.68 -11.51 -25.58
C PRO A 50 -9.03 -12.82 -26.29
N VAL A 51 -9.24 -13.93 -25.56
CA VAL A 51 -9.66 -15.23 -26.17
C VAL A 51 -11.08 -15.14 -26.72
N SER A 52 -12.02 -14.48 -26.05
CA SER A 52 -13.36 -14.24 -26.59
C SER A 52 -13.34 -13.33 -27.82
N GLY A 53 -12.47 -12.31 -27.82
CA GLY A 53 -12.24 -11.45 -29.00
C GLY A 53 -11.65 -12.23 -30.19
N LEU A 54 -10.66 -13.09 -29.94
CA LEU A 54 -10.09 -13.98 -30.96
C LEU A 54 -11.11 -15.00 -31.50
N ALA A 55 -11.96 -15.59 -30.65
CA ALA A 55 -13.01 -16.49 -31.05
C ALA A 55 -14.04 -15.81 -31.97
N LEU A 56 -14.40 -14.56 -31.69
CA LEU A 56 -15.26 -13.75 -32.56
C LEU A 56 -14.61 -13.45 -33.91
N ILE A 57 -13.30 -13.18 -33.94
CA ILE A 57 -12.54 -12.92 -35.17
C ILE A 57 -12.48 -14.19 -36.03
N VAL A 58 -12.11 -15.33 -35.43
CA VAL A 58 -12.02 -16.61 -36.14
C VAL A 58 -13.41 -17.10 -36.58
N GLY A 59 -14.44 -16.94 -35.73
CA GLY A 59 -15.82 -17.30 -36.10
C GLY A 59 -16.35 -16.48 -37.26
N ASN A 60 -16.04 -15.19 -37.30
CA ASN A 60 -16.50 -14.30 -38.40
C ASN A 60 -15.70 -14.50 -39.70
N SER A 61 -14.42 -14.86 -39.62
CA SER A 61 -13.58 -15.18 -40.78
C SER A 61 -13.99 -16.50 -41.45
N THR A 62 -14.44 -17.49 -40.69
CA THR A 62 -14.95 -18.75 -41.27
C THR A 62 -16.32 -18.61 -41.95
N LEU A 63 -17.16 -17.65 -41.51
CA LEU A 63 -18.44 -17.34 -42.12
C LEU A 63 -18.31 -16.42 -43.36
N SER A 64 -17.17 -15.73 -43.53
CA SER A 64 -16.99 -14.73 -44.62
C SER A 64 -16.13 -15.22 -45.78
N ILE A 65 -15.87 -16.54 -45.95
CA ILE A 65 -15.07 -17.13 -47.06
C ILE A 65 -15.62 -16.77 -48.44
N GLY A 66 -16.78 -16.11 -48.53
CA GLY A 66 -17.37 -15.72 -49.82
C GLY A 66 -17.36 -14.22 -50.13
N ARG A 67 -16.83 -13.32 -49.28
CA ARG A 67 -16.86 -11.90 -49.54
C ARG A 67 -15.51 -11.22 -49.30
N ARG A 68 -14.86 -10.87 -50.38
CA ARG A 68 -13.48 -10.39 -50.49
C ARG A 68 -13.18 -8.99 -49.94
N ASP A 69 -14.14 -8.24 -49.40
CA ASP A 69 -13.97 -6.79 -49.35
C ASP A 69 -14.08 -6.10 -47.97
N ASN A 70 -13.86 -6.68 -46.83
CA ASN A 70 -13.84 -5.87 -45.59
C ASN A 70 -13.08 -6.43 -44.37
N ASN A 71 -11.96 -7.14 -44.56
CA ASN A 71 -11.15 -7.63 -43.43
C ASN A 71 -10.58 -6.52 -42.54
N TRP A 72 -10.46 -5.30 -43.03
CA TRP A 72 -9.91 -4.18 -42.25
C TRP A 72 -10.83 -3.74 -41.10
N PHE A 73 -12.15 -3.86 -41.25
CA PHE A 73 -13.10 -3.58 -40.17
C PHE A 73 -12.94 -4.55 -38.98
N ILE A 74 -12.64 -5.82 -39.26
CA ILE A 74 -12.39 -6.84 -38.24
C ILE A 74 -11.11 -6.51 -37.49
N ILE A 75 -10.06 -6.10 -38.19
CA ILE A 75 -8.78 -5.72 -37.59
C ILE A 75 -8.95 -4.48 -36.68
N ILE A 76 -9.65 -3.44 -37.16
CA ILE A 76 -9.89 -2.24 -36.37
C ILE A 76 -10.76 -2.55 -35.15
N SER A 77 -11.82 -3.33 -35.29
CA SER A 77 -12.68 -3.67 -34.13
C SER A 77 -11.92 -4.47 -33.07
N SER A 78 -11.03 -5.37 -33.47
CA SER A 78 -10.18 -6.11 -32.51
C SER A 78 -9.16 -5.23 -31.82
N ILE A 79 -8.56 -4.27 -32.50
CA ILE A 79 -7.64 -3.30 -31.88
C ILE A 79 -8.38 -2.42 -30.87
N ILE A 80 -9.55 -1.91 -31.19
CA ILE A 80 -10.39 -1.11 -30.30
C ILE A 80 -10.75 -1.93 -29.05
N PHE A 81 -11.12 -3.20 -29.23
CA PHE A 81 -11.48 -4.08 -28.13
C PHE A 81 -10.29 -4.37 -27.20
N ILE A 82 -9.09 -4.60 -27.73
CA ILE A 82 -7.87 -4.80 -26.95
C ILE A 82 -7.53 -3.54 -26.17
N VAL A 83 -7.57 -2.36 -26.80
CA VAL A 83 -7.28 -1.08 -26.14
C VAL A 83 -8.31 -0.79 -25.04
N ALA A 84 -9.59 -1.06 -25.27
CA ALA A 84 -10.63 -0.90 -24.26
C ALA A 84 -10.42 -1.86 -23.07
N SER A 85 -10.07 -3.12 -23.32
CA SER A 85 -9.80 -4.11 -22.29
C SER A 85 -8.60 -3.73 -21.42
N ILE A 86 -7.51 -3.25 -22.03
CA ILE A 86 -6.32 -2.75 -21.31
C ILE A 86 -6.68 -1.51 -20.47
N SER A 87 -7.45 -0.58 -21.03
CA SER A 87 -7.87 0.64 -20.35
C SER A 87 -8.73 0.34 -19.10
N ILE A 88 -9.68 -0.59 -19.24
CA ILE A 88 -10.51 -1.05 -18.11
C ILE A 88 -9.65 -1.74 -17.05
N GLY A 89 -8.69 -2.58 -17.45
CA GLY A 89 -7.76 -3.24 -16.55
C GLY A 89 -6.92 -2.23 -15.76
N ILE A 90 -6.37 -1.22 -16.42
CA ILE A 90 -5.61 -0.14 -15.75
C ILE A 90 -6.52 0.65 -14.81
N TYR A 91 -7.74 0.98 -15.21
CA TYR A 91 -8.70 1.73 -14.40
C TYR A 91 -9.08 0.98 -13.11
N LEU A 92 -9.31 -0.34 -13.20
CA LEU A 92 -9.64 -1.18 -12.05
C LEU A 92 -8.46 -1.38 -11.07
N LEU A 93 -7.21 -1.28 -11.55
CA LEU A 93 -6.00 -1.44 -10.73
C LEU A 93 -5.54 -0.14 -10.05
N GLN A 94 -5.93 1.02 -10.56
CA GLN A 94 -5.50 2.33 -10.05
C GLN A 94 -5.76 2.56 -8.54
N PRO A 95 -6.94 2.26 -7.97
CA PRO A 95 -7.19 2.50 -6.55
C PRO A 95 -6.31 1.65 -5.61
N ILE A 96 -5.91 0.47 -6.05
CA ILE A 96 -5.10 -0.47 -5.24
C ILE A 96 -3.63 -0.02 -5.19
N LYS A 97 -3.09 0.47 -6.31
CA LYS A 97 -1.71 1.01 -6.35
C LYS A 97 -1.53 2.24 -5.47
N LYS A 98 -2.58 3.04 -5.31
CA LYS A 98 -2.54 4.31 -4.59
C LYS A 98 -2.36 4.13 -3.08
N ASP A 99 -2.86 3.04 -2.51
CA ASP A 99 -2.75 2.74 -1.07
C ASP A 99 -1.55 1.84 -0.73
N SER A 100 -0.85 1.28 -1.73
CA SER A 100 0.26 0.35 -1.50
C SER A 100 1.39 0.97 -0.67
N HIS A 101 1.69 2.25 -0.87
CA HIS A 101 2.73 2.96 -0.12
C HIS A 101 2.40 3.14 1.36
N LEU A 102 1.12 3.38 1.71
CA LEU A 102 0.69 3.46 3.11
C LEU A 102 0.75 2.08 3.77
N ILE A 103 0.39 1.02 3.05
CA ILE A 103 0.49 -0.37 3.52
C ILE A 103 1.95 -0.77 3.72
N ASP A 104 2.86 -0.36 2.84
CA ASP A 104 4.29 -0.55 3.01
C ASP A 104 4.80 0.16 4.27
N GLY A 105 4.32 1.37 4.55
CA GLY A 105 4.60 2.09 5.79
C GLY A 105 4.15 1.31 7.04
N VAL A 106 2.97 0.70 7.02
CA VAL A 106 2.49 -0.19 8.11
C VAL A 106 3.37 -1.41 8.26
N ASN A 107 3.75 -2.06 7.15
CA ASN A 107 4.63 -3.23 7.17
C ASN A 107 6.01 -2.91 7.77
N GLN A 108 6.58 -1.76 7.39
CA GLN A 108 7.85 -1.29 7.94
C GLN A 108 7.72 -0.95 9.43
N HIS A 109 6.67 -0.26 9.84
CA HIS A 109 6.37 0.04 11.24
C HIS A 109 6.29 -1.24 12.09
N ASN A 110 5.50 -2.21 11.68
CA ASN A 110 5.36 -3.49 12.38
C ASN A 110 6.67 -4.29 12.38
N LYS A 111 7.52 -4.17 11.33
CA LYS A 111 8.85 -4.78 11.29
C LYS A 111 9.78 -4.18 12.35
N ILE A 112 9.78 -2.85 12.52
CA ILE A 112 10.60 -2.18 13.55
C ILE A 112 10.17 -2.65 14.94
N ILE A 113 8.86 -2.77 15.22
CA ILE A 113 8.34 -3.28 16.50
C ILE A 113 8.87 -4.69 16.79
N ARG A 114 8.84 -5.59 15.79
CA ARG A 114 9.38 -6.95 15.95
C ARG A 114 10.89 -6.97 16.16
N ASN A 115 11.62 -6.10 15.48
CA ASN A 115 13.06 -5.99 15.67
C ASN A 115 13.41 -5.46 17.08
N LEU A 116 12.62 -4.50 17.57
CA LEU A 116 12.77 -3.98 18.94
C LEU A 116 12.46 -5.06 19.98
N ASP A 117 11.44 -5.90 19.76
CA ASP A 117 11.15 -7.05 20.63
C ASP A 117 12.31 -8.05 20.67
N VAL A 118 12.99 -8.28 19.53
CA VAL A 118 14.20 -9.12 19.49
C VAL A 118 15.34 -8.50 20.29
N LEU A 119 15.56 -7.18 20.18
CA LEU A 119 16.57 -6.49 20.99
C LEU A 119 16.26 -6.59 22.48
N ASP A 120 15.00 -6.39 22.87
CA ASP A 120 14.55 -6.55 24.26
C ASP A 120 14.81 -7.97 24.80
N GLN A 121 14.66 -9.01 23.95
CA GLN A 121 14.99 -10.39 24.32
C GLN A 121 16.51 -10.60 24.48
N LEU A 122 17.32 -9.99 23.62
CA LEU A 122 18.79 -10.05 23.71
C LEU A 122 19.30 -9.35 24.96
N GLU A 123 18.68 -8.24 25.37
CA GLU A 123 18.98 -7.58 26.65
C GLU A 123 18.76 -8.51 27.83
N TYR A 124 17.66 -9.23 27.84
CA TYR A 124 17.36 -10.19 28.91
C TYR A 124 18.44 -11.27 29.07
N VAL A 125 19.18 -11.60 28.03
CA VAL A 125 20.27 -12.60 28.00
C VAL A 125 21.64 -12.00 28.40
N GLY A 126 21.69 -10.69 28.73
CA GLY A 126 22.90 -10.06 29.32
C GLY A 126 23.64 -9.05 28.46
N ASN A 127 23.05 -8.59 27.35
CA ASN A 127 23.58 -7.47 26.57
C ASN A 127 23.07 -6.14 27.16
N PRO A 128 23.95 -5.22 27.61
CA PRO A 128 23.51 -3.97 28.20
C PRO A 128 22.89 -3.07 27.14
N ILE A 129 21.63 -2.73 27.33
CA ILE A 129 20.89 -1.78 26.50
C ILE A 129 20.69 -0.48 27.26
N LYS A 130 20.75 0.64 26.57
CA LYS A 130 20.47 1.95 27.15
C LYS A 130 18.95 2.19 27.20
N LEU A 131 18.33 2.03 28.36
CA LEU A 131 16.89 2.22 28.59
C LEU A 131 16.35 3.55 28.06
N SER A 132 17.14 4.63 28.17
CA SER A 132 16.73 5.96 27.67
C SER A 132 16.57 6.02 26.16
N GLU A 133 17.36 5.27 25.43
CA GLU A 133 17.27 5.18 23.96
C GLU A 133 16.03 4.39 23.54
N ARG A 134 15.69 3.32 24.27
CA ARG A 134 14.48 2.53 24.05
C ARG A 134 13.21 3.36 24.20
N GLU A 135 13.13 4.19 25.25
CA GLU A 135 11.96 5.07 25.47
C GLU A 135 11.73 6.03 24.32
N LYS A 136 12.80 6.62 23.77
CA LYS A 136 12.71 7.49 22.58
C LYS A 136 12.15 6.77 21.37
N VAL A 137 12.59 5.52 21.13
CA VAL A 137 12.07 4.71 20.02
C VAL A 137 10.60 4.38 20.24
N LEU A 138 10.17 4.05 21.46
CA LEU A 138 8.76 3.81 21.76
C LEU A 138 7.90 5.05 21.52
N GLU A 139 8.39 6.23 21.91
CA GLU A 139 7.69 7.49 21.66
C GLU A 139 7.60 7.78 20.14
N ALA A 140 8.69 7.59 19.41
CA ALA A 140 8.69 7.74 17.96
C ALA A 140 7.73 6.77 17.25
N LEU A 141 7.68 5.51 17.70
CA LEU A 141 6.73 4.52 17.19
C LEU A 141 5.29 4.91 17.47
N LYS A 142 5.01 5.47 18.66
CA LYS A 142 3.67 5.97 19.00
C LYS A 142 3.22 7.11 18.09
N ILE A 143 4.09 8.09 17.86
CA ILE A 143 3.82 9.20 16.93
C ILE A 143 3.59 8.66 15.52
N ASN A 144 4.47 7.77 15.05
CA ASN A 144 4.38 7.19 13.71
C ASN A 144 3.10 6.37 13.52
N ARG A 145 2.71 5.56 14.52
CA ARG A 145 1.43 4.83 14.52
C ARG A 145 0.25 5.77 14.35
N GLN A 146 0.21 6.87 15.12
CA GLN A 146 -0.86 7.86 15.00
C GLN A 146 -0.93 8.47 13.61
N ASN A 147 0.21 8.81 13.02
CA ASN A 147 0.30 9.36 11.66
C ASN A 147 -0.18 8.37 10.61
N LEU A 148 0.23 7.09 10.71
CA LEU A 148 -0.21 6.02 9.81
C LEU A 148 -1.72 5.78 9.90
N VAL A 149 -2.27 5.66 11.12
CA VAL A 149 -3.72 5.48 11.35
C VAL A 149 -4.50 6.63 10.74
N ARG A 150 -4.08 7.87 11.02
CA ARG A 150 -4.71 9.08 10.47
C ARG A 150 -4.65 9.09 8.93
N ALA A 151 -3.50 8.74 8.34
CA ALA A 151 -3.35 8.72 6.89
C ALA A 151 -4.23 7.64 6.22
N LEU A 152 -4.29 6.43 6.79
CA LEU A 152 -5.14 5.34 6.29
C LEU A 152 -6.63 5.68 6.38
N GLU A 153 -7.06 6.23 7.51
CA GLU A 153 -8.45 6.65 7.72
C GLU A 153 -8.84 7.79 6.78
N THR A 154 -7.96 8.79 6.63
CA THR A 154 -8.16 9.88 5.66
C THR A 154 -8.24 9.34 4.23
N GLY A 155 -7.35 8.42 3.85
CA GLY A 155 -7.39 7.77 2.54
C GLY A 155 -8.73 7.06 2.28
N ARG A 156 -9.28 6.37 3.30
CA ARG A 156 -10.60 5.75 3.22
C ARG A 156 -11.71 6.79 3.03
N ILE A 157 -11.77 7.80 3.89
CA ILE A 157 -12.80 8.86 3.83
C ILE A 157 -12.78 9.54 2.46
N LEU A 158 -11.59 9.81 1.93
CA LEU A 158 -11.46 10.41 0.60
C LEU A 158 -11.98 9.50 -0.52
N ARG A 159 -11.79 8.19 -0.43
CA ARG A 159 -12.34 7.24 -1.42
C ARG A 159 -13.86 7.20 -1.36
N GLU A 160 -14.42 7.19 -0.16
CA GLU A 160 -15.88 7.19 0.05
C GLU A 160 -16.52 8.50 -0.40
N ASN A 161 -15.76 9.62 -0.41
CA ASN A 161 -16.24 10.95 -0.76
C ASN A 161 -15.46 11.55 -1.96
N PRO A 162 -15.67 11.06 -3.20
CA PRO A 162 -14.87 11.46 -4.36
C PRO A 162 -15.02 12.95 -4.74
N LYS A 163 -16.11 13.59 -4.34
CA LYS A 163 -16.36 15.02 -4.62
C LYS A 163 -15.76 15.96 -3.59
N PHE A 164 -15.31 15.43 -2.45
CA PHE A 164 -14.74 16.25 -1.40
C PHE A 164 -13.31 16.69 -1.77
N LYS A 165 -13.05 17.99 -1.67
CA LYS A 165 -11.73 18.59 -1.90
C LYS A 165 -11.18 19.05 -0.55
N PRO A 166 -10.16 18.39 0.01
CA PRO A 166 -9.54 18.82 1.26
C PRO A 166 -8.75 20.11 1.05
N GLU A 167 -8.76 21.00 2.04
CA GLU A 167 -8.01 22.26 1.97
C GLU A 167 -6.52 22.03 2.26
N GLN A 168 -6.17 21.24 3.27
CA GLN A 168 -4.78 20.85 3.57
C GLN A 168 -4.71 19.60 4.47
N PHE A 169 -3.80 18.67 4.13
CA PHE A 169 -3.37 17.58 5.01
C PHE A 169 -1.94 17.82 5.46
N ASN A 170 -1.76 18.29 6.68
CA ASN A 170 -0.43 18.46 7.26
C ASN A 170 -0.18 17.39 8.33
N ILE A 171 0.88 16.60 8.16
CA ILE A 171 1.40 15.68 9.17
C ILE A 171 2.58 16.37 9.82
N ASP A 172 2.49 16.63 11.13
CA ASP A 172 3.58 17.22 11.88
C ASP A 172 4.67 16.16 12.17
N LEU A 173 5.83 16.35 11.58
CA LEU A 173 7.01 15.52 11.78
C LEU A 173 8.04 16.15 12.74
N SER A 174 7.73 17.28 13.36
CA SER A 174 8.67 17.99 14.24
C SER A 174 9.10 17.14 15.43
N GLY A 175 8.17 16.40 16.04
CA GLY A 175 8.47 15.49 17.14
C GLY A 175 9.42 14.36 16.73
N LEU A 176 9.21 13.74 15.56
CA LEU A 176 10.11 12.68 15.05
C LEU A 176 11.51 13.22 14.76
N ARG A 177 11.62 14.40 14.16
CA ARG A 177 12.92 15.04 13.88
C ARG A 177 13.66 15.41 15.16
N ALA A 178 12.96 15.87 16.19
CA ALA A 178 13.55 16.19 17.48
C ALA A 178 14.12 14.96 18.16
N LEU A 179 13.45 13.82 18.12
CA LEU A 179 13.94 12.56 18.68
C LEU A 179 15.15 12.01 17.92
N GLN A 180 15.17 12.14 16.59
CA GLN A 180 16.29 11.70 15.74
C GLN A 180 17.58 12.50 16.01
N ALA A 181 17.49 13.82 16.22
CA ALA A 181 18.63 14.72 16.32
C ALA A 181 19.60 14.38 17.47
N THR A 182 19.23 13.50 18.38
CA THR A 182 20.00 13.18 19.59
C THR A 182 20.88 11.93 19.48
N GLU A 183 20.74 11.06 18.47
CA GLU A 183 21.41 9.75 18.47
C GLU A 183 21.67 9.14 17.07
N ASN A 184 22.91 9.28 16.56
CA ASN A 184 23.25 8.85 15.20
C ASN A 184 24.09 7.57 15.06
N ALA A 185 24.53 6.90 16.16
CA ALA A 185 25.53 5.83 16.08
C ALA A 185 25.09 4.48 16.70
N THR A 186 23.84 4.32 17.10
CA THR A 186 23.33 3.14 17.76
C THR A 186 22.26 2.42 16.92
N GLU A 187 21.93 1.15 17.25
CA GLU A 187 20.80 0.43 16.66
C GLU A 187 19.47 1.19 16.86
N TYR A 188 19.33 1.87 17.98
CA TYR A 188 18.16 2.71 18.26
C TYR A 188 18.13 3.96 17.39
N GLY A 189 19.28 4.59 17.14
CA GLY A 189 19.40 5.69 16.16
C GLY A 189 18.93 5.26 14.77
N ARG A 190 19.34 4.05 14.34
CA ARG A 190 18.86 3.48 13.07
C ARG A 190 17.33 3.31 13.04
N PHE A 191 16.72 2.84 14.14
CA PHE A 191 15.26 2.74 14.20
C PHE A 191 14.58 4.11 14.13
N LEU A 192 15.14 5.13 14.77
CA LEU A 192 14.62 6.49 14.69
C LEU A 192 14.68 7.02 13.23
N ASP A 193 15.77 6.74 12.51
CA ASP A 193 15.89 7.09 11.09
C ASP A 193 14.84 6.36 10.23
N GLU A 194 14.67 5.05 10.44
CA GLU A 194 13.67 4.27 9.72
C GLU A 194 12.25 4.79 10.01
N ILE A 195 11.92 5.13 11.26
CA ILE A 195 10.63 5.66 11.67
C ILE A 195 10.38 7.03 11.04
N LEU A 196 11.38 7.92 11.04
CA LEU A 196 11.27 9.23 10.41
C LEU A 196 11.04 9.08 8.89
N GLN A 197 11.75 8.16 8.23
CA GLN A 197 11.57 7.90 6.80
C GLN A 197 10.15 7.42 6.49
N ILE A 198 9.56 6.58 7.33
CA ILE A 198 8.15 6.18 7.19
C ILE A 198 7.25 7.43 7.26
N GLY A 199 7.46 8.29 8.25
CA GLY A 199 6.70 9.53 8.43
C GLY A 199 6.77 10.45 7.19
N VAL A 200 7.97 10.64 6.63
CA VAL A 200 8.19 11.42 5.41
C VAL A 200 7.48 10.81 4.21
N ASN A 201 7.54 9.50 4.05
CA ASN A 201 6.85 8.79 2.97
C ASN A 201 5.32 8.94 3.07
N VAL A 202 4.77 8.80 4.29
CA VAL A 202 3.34 9.01 4.57
C VAL A 202 2.92 10.44 4.24
N GLN A 203 3.69 11.44 4.67
CA GLN A 203 3.43 12.84 4.36
C GLN A 203 3.44 13.10 2.85
N SER A 204 4.44 12.57 2.14
CA SER A 204 4.54 12.69 0.67
C SER A 204 3.31 12.08 -0.02
N GLU A 205 2.84 10.93 0.45
CA GLU A 205 1.68 10.27 -0.13
C GLU A 205 0.38 11.06 0.13
N MET A 206 0.24 11.65 1.32
CA MET A 206 -0.90 12.53 1.64
C MET A 206 -0.94 13.77 0.75
N ILE A 207 0.21 14.41 0.51
CA ILE A 207 0.31 15.55 -0.41
C ILE A 207 -0.06 15.15 -1.85
N LYS A 208 0.34 13.96 -2.32
CA LYS A 208 -0.06 13.45 -3.63
C LYS A 208 -1.57 13.20 -3.72
N LEU A 209 -2.16 12.66 -2.65
CA LEU A 209 -3.61 12.45 -2.59
C LEU A 209 -4.37 13.76 -2.68
N GLU A 210 -3.89 14.81 -2.02
CA GLU A 210 -4.45 16.16 -2.07
C GLU A 210 -4.31 16.77 -3.47
N SER A 211 -3.10 16.79 -4.03
CA SER A 211 -2.82 17.41 -5.34
C SER A 211 -3.60 16.76 -6.49
N ASN A 212 -3.82 15.45 -6.44
CA ASN A 212 -4.60 14.73 -7.44
C ASN A 212 -6.11 15.04 -7.38
N ARG A 213 -6.59 15.66 -6.31
CA ARG A 213 -8.00 16.03 -6.13
C ARG A 213 -8.29 17.50 -6.43
N GLN A 214 -7.25 18.31 -6.47
CA GLN A 214 -7.39 19.73 -6.84
C GLN A 214 -7.49 19.94 -8.35
N LYS A 215 -7.01 18.96 -9.13
CA LYS A 215 -7.14 18.91 -10.60
C LYS A 215 -8.51 18.40 -11.03
#